data_da4f1217725e1caab63a9054cf57da18
#
_entry.id   da4f1217725e1caab63a9054cf57da18
#
_cell.length_a   1.000
_cell.length_b   1.000
_cell.length_c   1.000
_cell.angle_alpha   90.00
_cell.angle_beta   90.00
_cell.angle_gamma   90.00
#
_symmetry.space_group_name_H-M   'P 1'
#
loop_
_entity.id
_entity.type
_entity.pdbx_description
1 polymer ?
#
loop_
_entity_poly.entity_id
_entity_poly.type
_entity_poly.pdbx_seq_one_letter_code
_entity_poly.pdbx_strand_id
1 'polypeptide(L)'
;MGASQPSGGSTIYAVRHYRADGTDVEKPRAAAWASGGKPLSEDCAAHLSDAFPDAFTVLPQDYVLVKPRFSAFFHTGLDLILRRLGVQTVLLAGTTTPNCIRTTCYDAISLDYDAVVLSDCTSSVTDAVQAANLADMQRVGAVVCTST
;
A
#
# COMPACT_ATOMS: atom_id res chain seq x y z
N MET A 1 12.38 24.40 -23.78
CA MET A 1 12.16 23.06 -24.34
C MET A 1 11.49 22.21 -23.29
N GLY A 2 10.17 22.10 -23.38
CA GLY A 2 9.39 21.28 -22.46
C GLY A 2 9.52 19.81 -22.86
N ALA A 3 10.12 18.98 -22.02
CA ALA A 3 10.02 17.55 -22.16
C ALA A 3 8.57 17.17 -21.82
N SER A 4 7.80 16.73 -22.81
CA SER A 4 6.51 16.10 -22.61
C SER A 4 6.72 14.83 -21.79
N GLN A 5 6.18 14.79 -20.59
CA GLN A 5 6.14 13.57 -19.80
C GLN A 5 5.33 12.50 -20.57
N PRO A 6 5.76 11.24 -20.56
CA PRO A 6 4.96 10.18 -21.17
C PRO A 6 3.62 10.08 -20.44
N SER A 7 2.55 9.90 -21.21
CA SER A 7 1.15 9.84 -20.78
C SER A 7 0.76 8.53 -20.06
N GLY A 8 1.68 7.95 -19.31
CA GLY A 8 1.45 6.79 -18.45
C GLY A 8 1.86 7.13 -17.03
N GLY A 9 0.94 7.02 -16.07
CA GLY A 9 1.23 7.22 -14.67
C GLY A 9 2.29 6.22 -14.18
N SER A 10 3.16 6.66 -13.26
CA SER A 10 4.10 5.74 -12.60
C SER A 10 3.36 4.91 -11.55
N THR A 11 3.68 3.63 -11.48
CA THR A 11 3.19 2.76 -10.42
C THR A 11 4.16 2.81 -9.23
N ILE A 12 3.60 2.89 -8.03
CA ILE A 12 4.37 2.82 -6.79
C ILE A 12 3.98 1.54 -6.07
N TYR A 13 4.86 0.57 -6.07
CA TYR A 13 4.70 -0.70 -5.37
C TYR A 13 5.10 -0.52 -3.90
N ALA A 14 4.12 -0.35 -3.02
CA ALA A 14 4.35 -0.22 -1.60
C ALA A 14 4.39 -1.61 -0.95
N VAL A 15 5.58 -2.13 -0.73
CA VAL A 15 5.81 -3.45 -0.17
C VAL A 15 6.15 -3.36 1.31
N ARG A 16 5.78 -4.41 2.05
CA ARG A 16 6.10 -4.53 3.46
C ARG A 16 7.20 -5.57 3.64
N HIS A 17 8.25 -5.18 4.31
CA HIS A 17 9.37 -6.05 4.62
C HIS A 17 9.81 -5.83 6.06
N TYR A 18 10.12 -6.92 6.76
CA TYR A 18 10.68 -6.90 8.12
C TYR A 18 12.07 -7.52 8.15
N ARG A 19 12.90 -6.98 9.02
CA ARG A 19 14.20 -7.58 9.31
C ARG A 19 14.03 -8.97 9.91
N ALA A 20 14.92 -9.89 9.58
CA ALA A 20 14.92 -11.25 10.09
C ALA A 20 14.98 -11.33 11.63
N ASP A 21 15.64 -10.35 12.27
CA ASP A 21 15.72 -10.23 13.73
C ASP A 21 14.44 -9.66 14.39
N GLY A 22 13.47 -9.16 13.59
CA GLY A 22 12.18 -8.66 14.04
C GLY A 22 12.24 -7.32 14.79
N THR A 23 13.37 -6.62 14.78
CA THR A 23 13.53 -5.35 15.52
C THR A 23 12.66 -4.21 14.99
N ASP A 24 12.19 -4.31 13.77
CA ASP A 24 11.30 -3.35 13.10
C ASP A 24 9.82 -3.80 13.03
N VAL A 25 9.49 -4.97 13.57
CA VAL A 25 8.09 -5.42 13.73
C VAL A 25 7.40 -4.57 14.78
N GLU A 26 6.11 -4.27 14.57
CA GLU A 26 5.33 -3.52 15.57
C GLU A 26 5.34 -4.25 16.92
N LYS A 27 5.70 -3.54 17.96
CA LYS A 27 5.83 -4.08 19.32
C LYS A 27 4.65 -4.97 19.75
N PRO A 28 3.38 -4.58 19.55
CA PRO A 28 2.24 -5.42 19.95
C PRO A 28 2.06 -6.68 19.08
N ARG A 29 2.73 -6.77 17.94
CA ARG A 29 2.66 -7.89 17.01
C ARG A 29 3.88 -8.81 17.04
N ALA A 30 4.97 -8.37 17.66
CA ALA A 30 6.26 -9.05 17.57
C ALA A 30 6.23 -10.52 18.03
N ALA A 31 5.53 -10.82 19.14
CA ALA A 31 5.40 -12.19 19.64
C ALA A 31 4.61 -13.10 18.66
N ALA A 32 3.48 -12.62 18.16
CA ALA A 32 2.67 -13.37 17.20
C ALA A 32 3.39 -13.52 15.85
N TRP A 33 4.13 -12.51 15.43
CA TRP A 33 4.93 -12.56 14.22
C TRP A 33 6.04 -13.62 14.33
N ALA A 34 6.78 -13.64 15.43
CA ALA A 34 7.85 -14.61 15.66
C ALA A 34 7.34 -16.06 15.69
N SER A 35 6.22 -16.31 16.40
CA SER A 35 5.61 -17.64 16.46
C SER A 35 4.89 -18.04 15.18
N GLY A 36 4.47 -17.09 14.35
CA GLY A 36 3.78 -17.28 13.08
C GLY A 36 4.68 -17.51 11.87
N GLY A 37 5.97 -17.80 12.07
CA GLY A 37 6.91 -18.10 10.98
C GLY A 37 7.50 -16.87 10.30
N LYS A 38 7.53 -15.74 11.00
CA LYS A 38 8.15 -14.47 10.56
C LYS A 38 7.70 -13.99 9.18
N PRO A 39 6.39 -13.83 8.92
CA PRO A 39 5.90 -13.42 7.61
C PRO A 39 6.49 -12.09 7.16
N LEU A 40 6.72 -11.92 5.85
CA LEU A 40 7.28 -10.73 5.22
C LEU A 40 8.73 -10.42 5.67
N SER A 41 9.50 -11.44 5.98
CA SER A 41 10.95 -11.33 6.20
C SER A 41 11.70 -12.36 5.34
N GLU A 42 13.00 -12.18 5.19
CA GLU A 42 13.87 -13.11 4.47
C GLU A 42 13.80 -14.55 5.02
N ASP A 43 13.57 -14.69 6.33
CA ASP A 43 13.46 -15.99 7.02
C ASP A 43 12.05 -16.58 6.99
N CYS A 44 11.15 -16.07 6.15
CA CYS A 44 9.75 -16.52 6.11
C CYS A 44 9.64 -17.97 5.60
N ALA A 45 9.31 -18.90 6.50
CA ALA A 45 9.10 -20.31 6.16
C ALA A 45 7.80 -20.59 5.38
N ALA A 46 6.86 -19.64 5.33
CA ALA A 46 5.48 -19.87 4.90
C ALA A 46 5.11 -19.23 3.56
N HIS A 47 6.06 -19.00 2.67
CA HIS A 47 5.83 -18.36 1.34
C HIS A 47 5.10 -16.98 1.37
N LEU A 48 4.97 -16.36 2.53
CA LEU A 48 4.50 -14.98 2.68
C LEU A 48 5.70 -14.03 2.53
N SER A 49 6.45 -14.22 1.45
CA SER A 49 7.60 -13.38 1.14
C SER A 49 7.12 -11.99 0.68
N ASP A 50 8.01 -11.03 0.75
CA ASP A 50 7.85 -9.70 0.16
C ASP A 50 8.11 -9.68 -1.35
N ALA A 51 8.41 -10.83 -1.94
CA ALA A 51 8.63 -10.98 -3.36
C ALA A 51 7.35 -10.65 -4.16
N PHE A 52 7.53 -9.99 -5.28
CA PHE A 52 6.44 -9.75 -6.21
C PHE A 52 5.96 -11.08 -6.81
N PRO A 53 4.63 -11.28 -6.94
CA PRO A 53 4.11 -12.38 -7.74
C PRO A 53 4.65 -12.32 -9.18
N ASP A 54 4.88 -13.46 -9.80
CA ASP A 54 5.41 -13.54 -11.19
C ASP A 54 4.57 -12.77 -12.22
N ALA A 55 3.28 -12.55 -11.91
CA ALA A 55 2.37 -11.76 -12.74
C ALA A 55 2.67 -10.25 -12.74
N PHE A 56 3.50 -9.76 -11.81
CA PHE A 56 3.84 -8.35 -11.73
C PHE A 56 5.19 -8.08 -12.38
N THR A 57 5.19 -7.17 -13.34
CA THR A 57 6.43 -6.65 -13.96
C THR A 57 6.64 -5.23 -13.48
N VAL A 58 7.70 -5.03 -12.70
CA VAL A 58 8.13 -3.67 -12.30
C VAL A 58 8.88 -3.05 -13.47
N LEU A 59 8.38 -1.93 -13.95
CA LEU A 59 8.97 -1.23 -15.08
C LEU A 59 10.06 -0.24 -14.60
N PRO A 60 11.00 0.19 -15.48
CA PRO A 60 12.07 1.11 -15.09
C PRO A 60 11.61 2.46 -14.52
N GLN A 61 10.40 2.91 -14.88
CA GLN A 61 9.80 4.16 -14.38
C GLN A 61 9.01 3.98 -13.09
N ASP A 62 8.78 2.74 -12.65
CA ASP A 62 8.03 2.45 -11.44
C ASP A 62 8.90 2.59 -10.20
N TYR A 63 8.26 2.81 -9.07
CA TYR A 63 8.92 2.90 -7.77
C TYR A 63 8.61 1.66 -6.94
N VAL A 64 9.63 1.13 -6.26
CA VAL A 64 9.45 0.14 -5.20
C VAL A 64 9.71 0.83 -3.87
N LEU A 65 8.70 0.90 -3.03
CA LEU A 65 8.73 1.58 -1.75
C LEU A 65 8.57 0.55 -0.63
N VAL A 66 9.63 0.31 0.13
CA VAL A 66 9.56 -0.50 1.34
C VAL A 66 8.97 0.32 2.46
N LYS A 67 7.87 -0.14 3.05
CA LYS A 67 7.19 0.54 4.15
C LYS A 67 7.28 -0.23 5.45
N PRO A 68 7.61 0.45 6.58
CA PRO A 68 7.77 -0.23 7.87
C PRO A 68 6.44 -0.46 8.61
N ARG A 69 5.35 0.19 8.19
CA ARG A 69 4.06 0.19 8.88
C ARG A 69 2.90 -0.01 7.88
N PHE A 70 1.67 0.05 8.35
CA PHE A 70 0.49 -0.18 7.52
C PHE A 70 0.35 0.86 6.42
N SER A 71 0.38 2.15 6.76
CA SER A 71 0.33 3.22 5.78
C SER A 71 1.59 3.29 4.94
N ALA A 72 1.41 3.52 3.64
CA ALA A 72 2.51 3.76 2.72
C ALA A 72 3.19 5.13 2.92
N PHE A 73 2.54 6.07 3.61
CA PHE A 73 3.12 7.37 3.94
C PHE A 73 3.96 7.35 5.22
N PHE A 74 3.68 6.42 6.14
CA PHE A 74 4.30 6.43 7.46
C PHE A 74 5.79 6.05 7.41
N HIS A 75 6.65 7.03 7.72
CA HIS A 75 8.11 6.89 7.70
C HIS A 75 8.69 6.40 6.35
N THR A 76 8.11 6.88 5.24
CA THR A 76 8.60 6.61 3.89
C THR A 76 8.80 7.91 3.12
N GLY A 77 9.42 7.82 1.94
CA GLY A 77 9.56 8.94 1.01
C GLY A 77 8.33 9.14 0.09
N LEU A 78 7.18 8.50 0.35
CA LEU A 78 6.05 8.51 -0.60
C LEU A 78 5.56 9.93 -0.89
N ASP A 79 5.31 10.75 0.13
CA ASP A 79 4.84 12.13 -0.07
C ASP A 79 5.82 12.96 -0.91
N LEU A 80 7.12 12.82 -0.63
CA LEU A 80 8.17 13.49 -1.42
C LEU A 80 8.12 13.07 -2.89
N ILE A 81 7.97 11.78 -3.18
CA ILE A 81 7.87 11.26 -4.55
C ILE A 81 6.64 11.83 -5.25
N LEU A 82 5.46 11.74 -4.62
CA LEU A 82 4.20 12.21 -5.19
C LEU A 82 4.24 13.72 -5.47
N ARG A 83 4.74 14.53 -4.54
CA ARG A 83 4.91 15.98 -4.73
C ARG A 83 5.85 16.30 -5.88
N ARG A 84 6.97 15.58 -5.99
CA ARG A 84 7.93 15.77 -7.09
C ARG A 84 7.36 15.38 -8.45
N LEU A 85 6.47 14.41 -8.50
CA LEU A 85 5.74 13.99 -9.70
C LEU A 85 4.54 14.89 -10.01
N GLY A 86 4.18 15.83 -9.15
CA GLY A 86 3.02 16.71 -9.33
C GLY A 86 1.69 15.97 -9.19
N VAL A 87 1.68 14.82 -8.49
CA VAL A 87 0.48 14.00 -8.27
C VAL A 87 -0.50 14.74 -7.36
N GLN A 88 -1.76 14.77 -7.75
CA GLN A 88 -2.87 15.29 -6.95
C GLN A 88 -3.82 14.18 -6.51
N THR A 89 -3.95 13.14 -7.32
CA THR A 89 -4.84 12.01 -7.07
C THR A 89 -4.06 10.71 -6.97
N VAL A 90 -4.31 9.92 -5.93
CA VAL A 90 -3.72 8.59 -5.75
C VAL A 90 -4.79 7.51 -5.93
N LEU A 91 -4.48 6.50 -6.75
CA LEU A 91 -5.31 5.30 -6.90
C LEU A 91 -4.75 4.20 -6.00
N LEU A 92 -5.59 3.64 -5.15
CA LEU A 92 -5.21 2.63 -4.17
C LEU A 92 -5.77 1.26 -4.56
N ALA A 93 -4.86 0.30 -4.70
CA ALA A 93 -5.16 -1.10 -4.94
C ALA A 93 -4.25 -1.99 -4.08
N GLY A 94 -4.66 -3.22 -3.82
CA GLY A 94 -3.88 -4.21 -3.08
C GLY A 94 -4.56 -4.74 -1.83
N THR A 95 -3.79 -5.31 -0.92
CA THR A 95 -4.25 -5.97 0.31
C THR A 95 -3.50 -5.46 1.54
N THR A 96 -4.11 -5.43 2.73
CA THR A 96 -5.52 -5.72 3.02
C THR A 96 -6.28 -4.43 3.23
N THR A 97 -7.54 -4.40 2.81
CA THR A 97 -8.38 -3.19 2.85
C THR A 97 -8.45 -2.54 4.24
N PRO A 98 -8.71 -3.27 5.35
CA PRO A 98 -8.82 -2.66 6.68
C PRO A 98 -7.50 -2.13 7.25
N ASN A 99 -6.38 -2.52 6.68
CA ASN A 99 -5.05 -2.15 7.18
C ASN A 99 -4.32 -1.21 6.22
N CYS A 100 -3.56 -1.77 5.26
CA CYS A 100 -2.69 -0.99 4.40
C CYS A 100 -3.44 0.00 3.51
N ILE A 101 -4.56 -0.42 2.91
CA ILE A 101 -5.33 0.44 2.01
C ILE A 101 -6.01 1.56 2.80
N ARG A 102 -6.73 1.21 3.88
CA ARG A 102 -7.43 2.20 4.69
C ARG A 102 -6.49 3.23 5.31
N THR A 103 -5.40 2.79 5.95
CA THR A 103 -4.47 3.72 6.59
C THR A 103 -3.77 4.62 5.57
N THR A 104 -3.41 4.09 4.40
CA THR A 104 -2.83 4.89 3.31
C THR A 104 -3.85 5.89 2.76
N CYS A 105 -5.12 5.50 2.61
CA CYS A 105 -6.20 6.38 2.19
C CYS A 105 -6.40 7.56 3.14
N TYR A 106 -6.44 7.29 4.45
CA TYR A 106 -6.60 8.33 5.47
C TYR A 106 -5.42 9.30 5.51
N ASP A 107 -4.19 8.79 5.38
CA ASP A 107 -3.01 9.64 5.31
C ASP A 107 -2.96 10.45 4.02
N ALA A 108 -3.35 9.87 2.87
CA ALA A 108 -3.46 10.58 1.60
C ALA A 108 -4.40 11.80 1.72
N ILE A 109 -5.61 11.58 2.25
CA ILE A 109 -6.60 12.65 2.48
C ILE A 109 -6.05 13.70 3.46
N SER A 110 -5.37 13.25 4.53
CA SER A 110 -4.78 14.16 5.53
C SER A 110 -3.63 15.00 4.97
N LEU A 111 -3.02 14.55 3.86
CA LEU A 111 -1.96 15.25 3.13
C LEU A 111 -2.49 16.02 1.90
N ASP A 112 -3.81 16.20 1.79
CA ASP A 112 -4.49 16.90 0.71
C ASP A 112 -4.35 16.25 -0.68
N TYR A 113 -4.25 14.90 -0.73
CA TYR A 113 -4.43 14.17 -1.97
C TYR A 113 -5.89 13.72 -2.14
N ASP A 114 -6.39 13.77 -3.37
CA ASP A 114 -7.59 13.03 -3.73
C ASP A 114 -7.29 11.53 -3.68
N ALA A 115 -8.10 10.76 -2.96
CA ALA A 115 -7.93 9.32 -2.83
C ALA A 115 -9.03 8.57 -3.60
N VAL A 116 -8.62 7.66 -4.48
CA VAL A 116 -9.50 6.75 -5.21
C VAL A 116 -9.17 5.32 -4.79
N VAL A 117 -10.15 4.56 -4.33
CA VAL A 117 -9.99 3.15 -3.94
C VAL A 117 -10.67 2.27 -4.97
N LEU A 118 -9.90 1.36 -5.59
CA LEU A 118 -10.42 0.41 -6.57
C LEU A 118 -10.98 -0.80 -5.83
N SER A 119 -12.32 -0.88 -5.71
CA SER A 119 -13.00 -1.87 -4.88
C SER A 119 -12.80 -3.31 -5.35
N ASP A 120 -12.68 -3.51 -6.65
CA ASP A 120 -12.40 -4.80 -7.29
C ASP A 120 -10.91 -5.19 -7.32
N CYS A 121 -10.04 -4.23 -7.00
CA CYS A 121 -8.59 -4.43 -6.88
C CYS A 121 -8.11 -4.39 -5.41
N THR A 122 -9.02 -4.49 -4.45
CA THR A 122 -8.72 -4.56 -3.03
C THR A 122 -9.43 -5.74 -2.38
N SER A 123 -8.88 -6.27 -1.29
CA SER A 123 -9.48 -7.43 -0.63
C SER A 123 -9.30 -7.42 0.88
N SER A 124 -10.18 -8.14 1.56
CA SER A 124 -10.19 -8.33 2.99
C SER A 124 -10.45 -9.78 3.38
N VAL A 125 -10.52 -10.06 4.69
CA VAL A 125 -10.73 -11.41 5.23
C VAL A 125 -12.17 -11.91 5.01
N THR A 126 -13.15 -11.01 4.92
CA THR A 126 -14.56 -11.32 4.60
C THR A 126 -15.18 -10.18 3.81
N ASP A 127 -16.27 -10.48 3.07
CA ASP A 127 -17.03 -9.47 2.31
C ASP A 127 -17.63 -8.40 3.24
N ALA A 128 -18.06 -8.76 4.43
CA ALA A 128 -18.60 -7.81 5.41
C ALA A 128 -17.54 -6.80 5.88
N VAL A 129 -16.33 -7.27 6.16
CA VAL A 129 -15.19 -6.40 6.53
C VAL A 129 -14.78 -5.54 5.35
N GLN A 130 -14.76 -6.10 4.13
CA GLN A 130 -14.50 -5.35 2.90
C GLN A 130 -15.50 -4.20 2.73
N ALA A 131 -16.79 -4.50 2.73
CA ALA A 131 -17.85 -3.52 2.52
C ALA A 131 -17.82 -2.41 3.57
N ALA A 132 -17.65 -2.76 4.85
CA ALA A 132 -17.60 -1.78 5.94
C ALA A 132 -16.44 -0.81 5.79
N ASN A 133 -15.23 -1.29 5.41
CA ASN A 133 -14.08 -0.44 5.24
C ASN A 133 -14.17 0.46 4.00
N LEU A 134 -14.70 -0.05 2.89
CA LEU A 134 -14.95 0.76 1.70
C LEU A 134 -15.95 1.88 1.98
N ALA A 135 -17.06 1.57 2.66
CA ALA A 135 -18.06 2.57 3.06
C ALA A 135 -17.48 3.63 4.01
N ASP A 136 -16.59 3.24 4.91
CA ASP A 136 -15.94 4.15 5.84
C ASP A 136 -14.96 5.11 5.13
N MET A 137 -14.15 4.60 4.21
CA MET A 137 -13.26 5.43 3.39
C MET A 137 -14.06 6.40 2.49
N GLN A 138 -15.18 5.96 1.92
CA GLN A 138 -16.05 6.83 1.14
C GLN A 138 -16.65 7.96 1.99
N ARG A 139 -17.01 7.69 3.24
CA ARG A 139 -17.57 8.68 4.15
C ARG A 139 -16.57 9.79 4.50
N VAL A 140 -15.28 9.51 4.54
CA VAL A 140 -14.25 10.51 4.82
C VAL A 140 -13.72 11.22 3.57
N GLY A 141 -14.30 10.96 2.40
CA GLY A 141 -14.02 11.70 1.18
C GLY A 141 -13.30 10.94 0.08
N ALA A 142 -12.96 9.66 0.26
CA ALA A 142 -12.40 8.86 -0.83
C ALA A 142 -13.48 8.54 -1.89
N VAL A 143 -13.08 8.50 -3.15
CA VAL A 143 -13.90 7.93 -4.22
C VAL A 143 -13.68 6.42 -4.23
N VAL A 144 -14.76 5.65 -4.15
CA VAL A 144 -14.73 4.18 -4.27
C VAL A 144 -15.38 3.80 -5.58
N CYS A 145 -14.63 3.15 -6.45
CA CYS A 145 -15.13 2.72 -7.77
C CYS A 145 -14.51 1.36 -8.16
N THR A 146 -14.97 0.81 -9.28
CA THR A 146 -14.33 -0.35 -9.92
C THR A 146 -13.26 0.11 -10.91
N SER A 147 -12.38 -0.79 -11.31
CA SER A 147 -11.32 -0.53 -12.30
C SER A 147 -11.85 -0.42 -13.74
N THR A 148 -13.11 -0.82 -13.96
CA THR A 148 -13.82 -0.80 -15.27
C THR A 148 -15.19 -0.19 -15.13
#